data_475b090b12b4cee2b84b3082ec3ff0c0
#
_entry.id   475b090b12b4cee2b84b3082ec3ff0c0
#
_cell.length_a   1.000
_cell.length_b   1.000
_cell.length_c   1.000
_cell.angle_alpha   90.00
_cell.angle_beta   90.00
_cell.angle_gamma   90.00
#
_symmetry.space_group_name_H-M   'P 1'
#
loop_
_entity.id
_entity.type
_entity.pdbx_description
1 polymer ?
#
loop_
_entity_poly.entity_id
_entity_poly.type
_entity_poly.pdbx_seq_one_letter_code
_entity_poly.pdbx_strand_id
1 'polypeptide(L)'
;MTISSVAFGPASPALGRRCPTCSVGGRNWKPLGASSFCISRGLEWPRSAAARVVAPAASLSAVEEIDQVDRIASLSQVASVLGTQWGDEGKGKLVDVLAKNFDVVARCQGGANAGHTIYNAEGKKFALHLVPSGILNEETLCVIGNGVVVHLPGLFQEIDGLESNGISCKGRILVSDRAHLLFDFHQVVDGLREAELANSFIGTTKRGIGPCYSSKVIRNGVRVCDLKHMDTFAQKLDTLLRDAASRFEGFKYSVDMFNEEVERYKRFAERLEPFIADTVHVLNESILQKKKILVEGGQATMLDIDFGTYPFVTSSNPSAGGICTGLGIAPRCLDDIIGVVKAYTTRVGSGPFPTEILGKDGDLLRVTGMEFGTTTGRPRRCGWLDIVALKYCCQLNGFSSLNLTKLDVLSELSEIKLGVSYMQNGGEKVSSFPADLRLLEQIQVEYEVLPGWQSDISSIRNYNDLPKTAQRYVERIEELVGVPIHYIGVGPGRDAIIFK
;
A
#
# COMPACT_ATOMS: atom_id res chain seq x y z
N MET A 1 -55.47 13.85 -17.70
CA MET A 1 -55.72 14.65 -18.90
C MET A 1 -54.38 14.92 -19.58
N THR A 2 -54.29 14.37 -20.76
CA THR A 2 -53.49 14.67 -21.95
C THR A 2 -51.95 14.68 -21.86
N ILE A 3 -51.42 13.59 -22.35
CA ILE A 3 -50.08 13.34 -22.83
C ILE A 3 -49.88 14.10 -24.15
N SER A 4 -48.77 14.79 -24.34
CA SER A 4 -48.28 15.25 -25.65
C SER A 4 -46.91 14.70 -25.93
N SER A 5 -46.87 13.78 -26.87
CA SER A 5 -45.70 13.20 -27.52
C SER A 5 -45.14 14.19 -28.57
N VAL A 6 -43.82 14.40 -28.57
CA VAL A 6 -43.12 15.06 -29.69
C VAL A 6 -42.20 14.03 -30.36
N ALA A 7 -42.49 13.81 -31.63
CA ALA A 7 -41.79 12.91 -32.53
C ALA A 7 -40.52 13.57 -33.10
N PHE A 8 -39.43 12.79 -33.18
CA PHE A 8 -38.23 13.14 -33.95
C PHE A 8 -38.38 12.64 -35.40
N GLY A 9 -38.22 13.55 -36.36
CA GLY A 9 -38.09 13.24 -37.77
C GLY A 9 -36.63 13.35 -38.23
N PRO A 10 -36.23 12.68 -39.32
CA PRO A 10 -34.84 12.55 -39.72
C PRO A 10 -34.32 13.69 -40.57
N ALA A 11 -33.08 14.12 -40.35
CA ALA A 11 -32.37 15.07 -41.20
C ALA A 11 -31.40 14.31 -42.12
N SER A 12 -31.53 14.57 -43.43
CA SER A 12 -30.66 14.18 -44.53
C SER A 12 -29.66 15.30 -44.89
N PRO A 13 -28.62 15.00 -45.69
CA PRO A 13 -27.35 15.74 -45.68
C PRO A 13 -27.24 16.76 -46.83
N ALA A 14 -26.40 17.77 -46.68
CA ALA A 14 -25.82 18.45 -47.86
C ALA A 14 -24.65 19.39 -47.54
N LEU A 15 -23.66 19.25 -48.43
CA LEU A 15 -22.84 20.26 -49.07
C LEU A 15 -21.55 20.73 -48.43
N GLY A 16 -20.51 20.26 -49.11
CA GLY A 16 -19.11 20.61 -48.98
C GLY A 16 -18.76 22.05 -49.30
N ARG A 17 -17.67 22.50 -48.70
CA ARG A 17 -16.84 23.59 -49.26
C ARG A 17 -15.39 23.14 -49.32
N ARG A 18 -14.85 23.24 -50.54
CA ARG A 18 -13.42 23.04 -50.88
C ARG A 18 -12.61 24.24 -50.39
N CYS A 19 -11.42 23.97 -49.85
CA CYS A 19 -10.37 24.95 -49.70
C CYS A 19 -9.24 24.62 -50.67
N PRO A 20 -8.60 25.62 -51.31
CA PRO A 20 -7.67 25.37 -52.42
C PRO A 20 -6.22 25.25 -51.98
N THR A 21 -5.54 24.36 -52.67
CA THR A 21 -4.14 24.36 -53.08
C THR A 21 -3.00 24.54 -52.05
N CYS A 22 -2.27 23.46 -51.83
CA CYS A 22 -0.80 23.48 -51.81
C CYS A 22 -0.29 22.22 -52.49
N SER A 23 0.38 22.41 -53.62
CA SER A 23 1.14 21.41 -54.40
C SER A 23 2.53 21.24 -53.82
N VAL A 24 2.99 20.04 -53.56
CA VAL A 24 4.42 19.65 -53.71
C VAL A 24 4.53 18.13 -53.82
N GLY A 25 5.13 17.70 -54.96
CA GLY A 25 6.09 16.62 -55.06
C GLY A 25 5.62 15.18 -54.93
N GLY A 26 5.35 14.55 -56.06
CA GLY A 26 5.13 13.11 -56.17
C GLY A 26 6.40 12.32 -55.92
N ARG A 27 6.28 11.18 -55.23
CA ARG A 27 7.07 9.98 -55.46
C ARG A 27 6.14 8.77 -55.50
N ASN A 28 6.20 8.10 -56.62
CA ASN A 28 5.50 6.84 -56.92
C ASN A 28 5.87 5.74 -55.97
N TRP A 29 4.92 5.15 -55.29
CA TRP A 29 5.02 3.83 -54.73
C TRP A 29 4.09 2.90 -55.48
N LYS A 30 4.71 1.88 -56.13
CA LYS A 30 3.99 0.75 -56.73
C LYS A 30 3.52 -0.20 -55.63
N PRO A 31 2.30 -0.76 -55.71
CA PRO A 31 1.91 -1.83 -54.81
C PRO A 31 2.57 -3.14 -55.23
N LEU A 32 3.29 -3.76 -54.32
CA LEU A 32 3.76 -5.13 -54.46
C LEU A 32 2.66 -6.08 -53.99
N GLY A 33 2.48 -7.13 -54.79
CA GLY A 33 1.39 -8.05 -54.76
C GLY A 33 1.22 -8.84 -53.45
N ALA A 34 -0.02 -9.16 -53.16
CA ALA A 34 -0.41 -10.14 -52.15
C ALA A 34 0.07 -11.53 -52.54
N SER A 35 0.99 -12.09 -51.76
CA SER A 35 1.26 -13.51 -51.73
C SER A 35 0.89 -14.06 -50.37
N SER A 36 -0.16 -14.88 -50.40
CA SER A 36 -0.61 -15.72 -49.29
C SER A 36 0.51 -16.71 -48.93
N PHE A 37 1.14 -16.56 -47.77
CA PHE A 37 1.92 -17.62 -47.16
C PHE A 37 1.25 -18.03 -45.85
N CYS A 38 0.49 -19.15 -45.93
CA CYS A 38 0.22 -19.98 -44.78
C CYS A 38 1.53 -20.58 -44.28
N ILE A 39 2.02 -20.19 -43.15
CA ILE A 39 3.05 -20.91 -42.40
C ILE A 39 2.49 -21.23 -41.04
N SER A 40 1.88 -22.42 -40.97
CA SER A 40 1.75 -23.19 -39.74
C SER A 40 3.12 -23.75 -39.37
N ARG A 41 3.86 -23.07 -38.52
CA ARG A 41 4.97 -23.66 -37.78
C ARG A 41 4.79 -23.31 -36.32
N GLY A 42 4.45 -24.34 -35.54
CA GLY A 42 4.52 -24.30 -34.09
C GLY A 42 5.93 -23.90 -33.67
N LEU A 43 6.06 -22.77 -32.97
CA LEU A 43 7.26 -22.42 -32.23
C LEU A 43 7.31 -23.33 -31.01
N GLU A 44 7.95 -24.50 -31.19
CA GLU A 44 8.46 -25.25 -30.03
C GLU A 44 9.61 -24.41 -29.42
N TRP A 45 9.39 -23.90 -28.24
CA TRP A 45 10.47 -23.37 -27.40
C TRP A 45 11.40 -24.53 -27.07
N PRO A 46 12.72 -24.38 -27.26
CA PRO A 46 13.64 -25.40 -26.80
C PRO A 46 13.49 -25.54 -25.28
N ARG A 47 13.13 -26.74 -24.84
CA ARG A 47 13.26 -27.11 -23.44
C ARG A 47 14.72 -26.96 -23.07
N SER A 48 15.07 -25.87 -22.38
CA SER A 48 16.38 -25.72 -21.77
C SER A 48 16.56 -26.90 -20.81
N ALA A 49 17.59 -27.68 -21.07
CA ALA A 49 18.05 -28.70 -20.15
C ALA A 49 18.24 -28.00 -18.79
N ALA A 50 17.48 -28.43 -17.79
CA ALA A 50 17.72 -28.05 -16.42
C ALA A 50 19.14 -28.53 -16.07
N ALA A 51 20.10 -27.60 -16.11
CA ALA A 51 21.37 -27.81 -15.46
C ALA A 51 21.05 -27.98 -13.97
N ARG A 52 21.11 -29.23 -13.50
CA ARG A 52 21.20 -29.54 -12.09
C ARG A 52 22.48 -28.88 -11.59
N VAL A 53 22.31 -27.67 -11.03
CA VAL A 53 23.31 -27.14 -10.11
C VAL A 53 23.24 -28.06 -8.89
N VAL A 54 24.11 -29.06 -8.86
CA VAL A 54 24.41 -29.81 -7.66
C VAL A 54 25.13 -28.82 -6.74
N ALA A 55 24.39 -28.23 -5.84
CA ALA A 55 25.01 -27.53 -4.72
C ALA A 55 25.87 -28.56 -3.97
N PRO A 56 27.14 -28.27 -3.63
CA PRO A 56 27.91 -29.15 -2.79
C PRO A 56 27.15 -29.30 -1.48
N ALA A 57 26.97 -30.55 -1.03
CA ALA A 57 26.45 -30.87 0.28
C ALA A 57 27.43 -30.28 1.31
N ALA A 58 27.18 -29.04 1.74
CA ALA A 58 27.80 -28.47 2.88
C ALA A 58 27.33 -29.30 4.10
N SER A 59 28.28 -29.89 4.76
CA SER A 59 28.09 -30.60 6.00
C SER A 59 27.27 -29.80 6.99
N LEU A 60 26.16 -30.37 7.45
CA LEU A 60 25.37 -29.89 8.58
C LEU A 60 26.23 -29.93 9.87
N SER A 61 27.04 -28.93 10.07
CA SER A 61 27.71 -28.69 11.33
C SER A 61 27.83 -27.18 11.54
N ALA A 62 27.21 -26.71 12.62
CA ALA A 62 27.07 -25.35 13.07
C ALA A 62 25.98 -24.54 12.27
N VAL A 63 24.74 -24.64 12.74
CA VAL A 63 23.79 -23.54 12.62
C VAL A 63 24.36 -22.44 13.51
N GLU A 64 25.16 -21.54 12.93
CA GLU A 64 25.54 -20.30 13.60
C GLU A 64 24.24 -19.58 13.94
N GLU A 65 24.02 -19.27 15.21
CA GLU A 65 23.00 -18.34 15.66
C GLU A 65 23.29 -17.02 14.93
N ILE A 66 22.53 -16.73 13.88
CA ILE A 66 22.62 -15.43 13.19
C ILE A 66 22.12 -14.42 14.20
N ASP A 67 23.03 -13.64 14.76
CA ASP A 67 22.69 -12.59 15.71
C ASP A 67 21.71 -11.60 15.06
N GLN A 68 20.72 -11.17 15.82
CA GLN A 68 19.74 -10.16 15.44
C GLN A 68 20.38 -8.92 14.78
N VAL A 69 21.53 -8.50 15.34
CA VAL A 69 22.30 -7.35 14.86
C VAL A 69 22.85 -7.59 13.46
N ASP A 70 23.33 -8.80 13.17
CA ASP A 70 23.91 -9.13 11.87
C ASP A 70 22.87 -9.11 10.75
N ARG A 71 21.65 -9.61 10.99
CA ARG A 71 20.58 -9.63 9.98
C ARG A 71 20.08 -8.23 9.61
N ILE A 72 19.95 -7.32 10.58
CA ILE A 72 19.53 -5.94 10.31
C ILE A 72 20.69 -5.16 9.64
N ALA A 73 21.93 -5.40 10.09
CA ALA A 73 23.12 -4.75 9.52
C ALA A 73 23.34 -5.16 8.06
N SER A 74 23.00 -6.41 7.69
CA SER A 74 23.16 -6.95 6.34
C SER A 74 22.15 -6.43 5.33
N LEU A 75 21.07 -5.75 5.77
CA LEU A 75 20.10 -5.15 4.85
C LEU A 75 20.78 -4.15 3.91
N SER A 76 20.33 -4.16 2.65
CA SER A 76 20.83 -3.31 1.58
C SER A 76 20.70 -1.83 1.89
N GLN A 77 21.37 -1.00 1.08
CA GLN A 77 21.37 0.46 1.24
C GLN A 77 19.96 1.05 1.18
N VAL A 78 19.10 0.55 0.30
CA VAL A 78 17.70 0.96 0.19
C VAL A 78 16.84 -0.27 0.41
N ALA A 79 16.31 -0.39 1.62
CA ALA A 79 15.38 -1.44 1.99
C ALA A 79 13.95 -0.90 2.10
N SER A 80 12.96 -1.76 1.93
CA SER A 80 11.56 -1.37 2.03
C SER A 80 10.70 -2.37 2.80
N VAL A 81 9.66 -1.87 3.47
CA VAL A 81 8.69 -2.66 4.23
C VAL A 81 7.30 -2.43 3.66
N LEU A 82 6.73 -3.45 3.02
CA LEU A 82 5.44 -3.39 2.33
C LEU A 82 4.45 -4.40 2.92
N GLY A 83 3.17 -4.07 2.90
CA GLY A 83 2.10 -4.99 3.28
C GLY A 83 1.72 -5.94 2.15
N THR A 84 1.39 -7.17 2.49
CA THR A 84 1.05 -8.22 1.50
C THR A 84 -0.44 -8.52 1.40
N GLN A 85 -1.25 -8.12 2.36
CA GLN A 85 -2.67 -8.49 2.45
C GLN A 85 -3.57 -7.27 2.16
N TRP A 86 -4.58 -7.02 3.00
CA TRP A 86 -5.51 -5.89 2.87
C TRP A 86 -5.32 -4.81 3.95
N GLY A 87 -4.08 -4.60 4.39
CA GLY A 87 -3.73 -3.63 5.42
C GLY A 87 -3.72 -4.22 6.83
N ASP A 88 -3.31 -3.40 7.79
CA ASP A 88 -3.23 -3.75 9.22
C ASP A 88 -2.29 -4.93 9.56
N GLU A 89 -1.29 -5.23 8.68
CA GLU A 89 -0.33 -6.34 8.90
C GLU A 89 0.67 -6.06 10.03
N GLY A 90 0.73 -4.83 10.56
CA GLY A 90 1.65 -4.48 11.63
C GLY A 90 3.02 -3.99 11.15
N LYS A 91 3.09 -3.39 9.96
CA LYS A 91 4.33 -2.85 9.35
C LYS A 91 5.11 -1.89 10.26
N GLY A 92 4.40 -0.99 10.96
CA GLY A 92 5.02 0.05 11.77
C GLY A 92 5.97 -0.48 12.83
N LYS A 93 5.67 -1.63 13.45
CA LYS A 93 6.56 -2.27 14.42
C LYS A 93 7.90 -2.67 13.80
N LEU A 94 7.87 -3.32 12.63
CA LEU A 94 9.11 -3.71 11.95
C LEU A 94 9.89 -2.48 11.50
N VAL A 95 9.23 -1.47 10.91
CA VAL A 95 9.88 -0.21 10.51
C VAL A 95 10.57 0.45 11.69
N ASP A 96 9.92 0.54 12.84
CA ASP A 96 10.48 1.12 14.05
C ASP A 96 11.71 0.35 14.57
N VAL A 97 11.66 -0.99 14.52
CA VAL A 97 12.79 -1.84 14.91
C VAL A 97 13.98 -1.66 13.96
N LEU A 98 13.72 -1.64 12.65
CA LEU A 98 14.76 -1.50 11.63
C LEU A 98 15.35 -0.08 11.57
N ALA A 99 14.54 0.95 11.83
CA ALA A 99 14.90 2.36 11.66
C ALA A 99 16.16 2.78 12.41
N LYS A 100 16.52 2.09 13.49
CA LYS A 100 17.76 2.34 14.25
C LYS A 100 19.05 2.19 13.43
N ASN A 101 18.99 1.41 12.34
CA ASN A 101 20.13 1.11 11.48
C ASN A 101 20.04 1.84 10.13
N PHE A 102 19.13 2.82 10.01
CA PHE A 102 18.90 3.58 8.79
C PHE A 102 18.99 5.09 9.06
N ASP A 103 19.71 5.79 8.18
CA ASP A 103 19.85 7.25 8.26
C ASP A 103 18.56 7.97 7.89
N VAL A 104 17.76 7.36 7.00
CA VAL A 104 16.53 7.94 6.48
C VAL A 104 15.38 6.94 6.54
N VAL A 105 14.20 7.39 6.98
CA VAL A 105 12.93 6.65 6.83
C VAL A 105 11.97 7.46 5.97
N ALA A 106 11.53 6.89 4.84
CA ALA A 106 10.76 7.61 3.84
C ALA A 106 9.38 6.98 3.58
N ARG A 107 8.30 7.78 3.61
CA ARG A 107 6.95 7.42 3.16
C ARG A 107 6.79 7.77 1.70
N CYS A 108 6.32 6.80 0.88
CA CYS A 108 6.28 6.94 -0.58
C CYS A 108 4.88 7.18 -1.16
N GLN A 109 3.80 6.84 -0.44
CA GLN A 109 2.43 6.97 -0.95
C GLN A 109 1.38 6.96 0.18
N GLY A 110 0.10 7.16 -0.18
CA GLY A 110 -1.00 7.25 0.77
C GLY A 110 -1.08 8.63 1.41
N GLY A 111 -1.60 8.70 2.59
CA GLY A 111 -1.77 9.93 3.38
C GLY A 111 -2.16 9.56 4.80
N ALA A 112 -3.03 10.35 5.43
CA ALA A 112 -3.50 10.12 6.79
C ALA A 112 -4.35 8.82 6.99
N ASN A 113 -4.63 8.07 5.92
CA ASN A 113 -5.28 6.77 5.97
C ASN A 113 -4.32 5.63 6.36
N ALA A 114 -3.02 5.86 6.36
CA ALA A 114 -1.99 4.87 6.65
C ALA A 114 -1.49 5.02 8.09
N GLY A 115 -2.33 4.66 9.07
CA GLY A 115 -2.00 4.75 10.49
C GLY A 115 -1.10 3.62 10.97
N HIS A 116 0.00 3.95 11.65
CA HIS A 116 0.86 3.00 12.34
C HIS A 116 0.84 3.26 13.86
N THR A 117 0.61 2.20 14.62
CA THR A 117 0.73 2.27 16.07
C THR A 117 2.06 1.67 16.50
N ILE A 118 2.84 2.42 17.27
CA ILE A 118 4.15 2.03 17.74
C ILE A 118 4.18 2.21 19.26
N TYR A 119 4.91 1.34 19.94
CA TYR A 119 5.17 1.47 21.37
C TYR A 119 6.66 1.72 21.56
N ASN A 120 7.03 2.78 22.29
CA ASN A 120 8.43 3.02 22.63
C ASN A 120 8.92 2.04 23.71
N ALA A 121 10.18 2.19 24.14
CA ALA A 121 10.79 1.30 25.13
C ALA A 121 10.07 1.34 26.50
N GLU A 122 9.46 2.47 26.86
CA GLU A 122 8.69 2.65 28.10
C GLU A 122 7.23 2.16 27.96
N GLY A 123 6.86 1.54 26.83
CA GLY A 123 5.49 1.08 26.58
C GLY A 123 4.50 2.18 26.22
N LYS A 124 4.95 3.41 25.97
CA LYS A 124 4.11 4.53 25.54
C LYS A 124 3.69 4.37 24.09
N LYS A 125 2.38 4.52 23.84
CA LYS A 125 1.78 4.36 22.52
C LYS A 125 1.86 5.65 21.71
N PHE A 126 2.32 5.53 20.45
CA PHE A 126 2.29 6.57 19.45
C PHE A 126 1.45 6.11 18.24
N ALA A 127 0.51 6.95 17.82
CA ALA A 127 -0.30 6.72 16.62
C ALA A 127 0.14 7.71 15.53
N LEU A 128 0.90 7.23 14.55
CA LEU A 128 1.43 8.02 13.44
C LEU A 128 0.59 7.78 12.18
N HIS A 129 0.29 8.84 11.43
CA HIS A 129 -0.49 8.75 10.20
C HIS A 129 0.26 9.29 8.98
N LEU A 130 0.89 10.46 9.09
CA LEU A 130 1.69 11.09 8.03
C LEU A 130 3.18 11.03 8.32
N VAL A 131 3.56 11.25 9.56
CA VAL A 131 4.97 11.23 9.97
C VAL A 131 5.50 9.79 9.89
N PRO A 132 6.67 9.56 9.26
CA PRO A 132 7.29 8.25 9.20
C PRO A 132 7.61 7.68 10.59
N SER A 133 7.48 6.36 10.73
CA SER A 133 7.67 5.64 12.00
C SER A 133 9.08 5.78 12.59
N GLY A 134 10.08 6.08 11.76
CA GLY A 134 11.46 6.34 12.19
C GLY A 134 11.65 7.56 13.09
N ILE A 135 10.64 8.43 13.24
CA ILE A 135 10.75 9.67 14.06
C ILE A 135 11.07 9.39 15.52
N LEU A 136 10.74 8.19 16.02
CA LEU A 136 11.06 7.80 17.40
C LEU A 136 12.55 7.53 17.64
N ASN A 137 13.38 7.43 16.58
CA ASN A 137 14.83 7.33 16.66
C ASN A 137 15.45 8.71 16.42
N GLU A 138 16.19 9.25 17.36
CA GLU A 138 16.65 10.63 17.38
C GLU A 138 17.53 11.04 16.18
N GLU A 139 18.31 10.11 15.65
CA GLU A 139 19.25 10.34 14.53
C GLU A 139 18.62 10.15 13.14
N THR A 140 17.39 9.61 13.07
CA THR A 140 16.74 9.28 11.80
C THR A 140 16.10 10.52 11.17
N LEU A 141 16.42 10.76 9.89
CA LEU A 141 15.72 11.74 9.05
C LEU A 141 14.43 11.12 8.49
N CYS A 142 13.31 11.76 8.69
CA CYS A 142 11.99 11.33 8.22
C CYS A 142 11.58 12.09 6.98
N VAL A 143 11.26 11.39 5.88
CA VAL A 143 10.90 12.01 4.60
C VAL A 143 9.47 11.66 4.22
N ILE A 144 8.64 12.67 3.99
CA ILE A 144 7.32 12.55 3.37
C ILE A 144 7.50 12.82 1.87
N GLY A 145 7.48 11.75 1.07
CA GLY A 145 7.79 11.79 -0.36
C GLY A 145 6.70 12.43 -1.23
N ASN A 146 7.03 12.64 -2.50
CA ASN A 146 6.15 13.28 -3.49
C ASN A 146 4.90 12.47 -3.84
N GLY A 147 4.89 11.17 -3.55
CA GLY A 147 3.71 10.32 -3.73
C GLY A 147 2.66 10.46 -2.63
N VAL A 148 3.01 11.03 -1.48
CA VAL A 148 2.09 11.21 -0.36
C VAL A 148 1.15 12.40 -0.62
N VAL A 149 -0.12 12.29 -0.19
CA VAL A 149 -1.05 13.42 -0.13
C VAL A 149 -1.10 13.95 1.30
N VAL A 150 -0.79 15.24 1.48
CA VAL A 150 -0.48 15.83 2.77
C VAL A 150 -1.62 16.71 3.26
N HIS A 151 -2.25 16.30 4.35
CA HIS A 151 -3.23 17.10 5.08
C HIS A 151 -2.52 17.93 6.15
N LEU A 152 -2.31 19.22 5.93
CA LEU A 152 -1.51 20.06 6.82
C LEU A 152 -2.06 20.15 8.24
N PRO A 153 -3.37 20.30 8.48
CA PRO A 153 -3.91 20.28 9.83
C PRO A 153 -3.55 19.01 10.60
N GLY A 154 -3.69 17.85 9.93
CA GLY A 154 -3.34 16.55 10.53
C GLY A 154 -1.84 16.39 10.77
N LEU A 155 -1.01 16.84 9.83
CA LEU A 155 0.45 16.79 9.96
C LEU A 155 0.93 17.60 11.19
N PHE A 156 0.42 18.80 11.35
CA PHE A 156 0.82 19.64 12.48
C PHE A 156 0.26 19.14 13.81
N GLN A 157 -0.91 18.53 13.81
CA GLN A 157 -1.42 17.87 15.01
C GLN A 157 -0.53 16.70 15.44
N GLU A 158 0.02 15.93 14.48
CA GLU A 158 1.00 14.88 14.79
C GLU A 158 2.31 15.45 15.31
N ILE A 159 2.85 16.48 14.65
CA ILE A 159 4.10 17.14 15.09
C ILE A 159 3.95 17.69 16.50
N ASP A 160 2.89 18.43 16.78
CA ASP A 160 2.62 19.00 18.11
C ASP A 160 2.47 17.90 19.17
N GLY A 161 1.81 16.80 18.81
CA GLY A 161 1.68 15.62 19.65
C GLY A 161 3.04 14.96 19.94
N LEU A 162 3.93 14.86 18.97
CA LEU A 162 5.28 14.31 19.15
C LEU A 162 6.14 15.23 20.03
N GLU A 163 6.16 16.53 19.73
CA GLU A 163 6.93 17.52 20.50
C GLU A 163 6.46 17.62 21.95
N SER A 164 5.15 17.58 22.20
CA SER A 164 4.59 17.55 23.56
C SER A 164 5.00 16.29 24.35
N ASN A 165 5.41 15.23 23.64
CA ASN A 165 5.93 14.00 24.22
C ASN A 165 7.46 13.94 24.26
N GLY A 166 8.15 15.08 24.02
CA GLY A 166 9.59 15.20 24.11
C GLY A 166 10.34 14.73 22.85
N ILE A 167 9.65 14.44 21.74
CA ILE A 167 10.28 14.02 20.49
C ILE A 167 10.53 15.25 19.62
N SER A 168 11.78 15.61 19.38
CA SER A 168 12.15 16.74 18.52
C SER A 168 11.82 16.43 17.07
N CYS A 169 11.03 17.30 16.42
CA CYS A 169 10.67 17.18 15.00
C CYS A 169 11.48 18.15 14.11
N LYS A 170 12.01 19.22 14.68
CA LYS A 170 12.72 20.27 13.94
C LYS A 170 14.00 19.74 13.30
N GLY A 171 14.14 19.93 11.98
CA GLY A 171 15.29 19.45 11.20
C GLY A 171 15.30 17.94 10.94
N ARG A 172 14.29 17.21 11.42
CA ARG A 172 14.19 15.76 11.28
C ARG A 172 13.03 15.28 10.41
N ILE A 173 12.17 16.19 9.98
CA ILE A 173 11.08 15.90 9.04
C ILE A 173 11.29 16.74 7.79
N LEU A 174 11.22 16.10 6.62
CA LEU A 174 11.17 16.76 5.32
C LEU A 174 9.87 16.41 4.60
N VAL A 175 9.23 17.43 4.04
CA VAL A 175 8.02 17.28 3.22
C VAL A 175 8.36 17.67 1.79
N SER A 176 8.05 16.78 0.85
CA SER A 176 8.33 17.03 -0.57
C SER A 176 7.59 18.26 -1.07
N ASP A 177 8.32 19.18 -1.71
CA ASP A 177 7.77 20.31 -2.45
C ASP A 177 6.80 19.86 -3.58
N ARG A 178 6.95 18.63 -4.08
CA ARG A 178 6.10 18.01 -5.11
C ARG A 178 4.89 17.27 -4.56
N ALA A 179 4.78 17.04 -3.24
CA ALA A 179 3.62 16.41 -2.63
C ALA A 179 2.35 17.25 -2.84
N HIS A 180 1.19 16.58 -2.96
CA HIS A 180 -0.09 17.27 -3.14
C HIS A 180 -0.74 17.57 -1.79
N LEU A 181 -1.33 18.76 -1.70
CA LEU A 181 -2.09 19.18 -0.53
C LEU A 181 -3.48 18.54 -0.53
N LEU A 182 -3.82 17.93 0.59
CA LEU A 182 -5.15 17.41 0.87
C LEU A 182 -5.87 18.42 1.77
N PHE A 183 -7.00 18.93 1.31
CA PHE A 183 -7.83 19.91 2.02
C PHE A 183 -9.01 19.24 2.72
N ASP A 184 -9.60 19.93 3.70
CA ASP A 184 -10.79 19.41 4.40
C ASP A 184 -11.96 19.15 3.46
N PHE A 185 -12.13 19.96 2.40
CA PHE A 185 -13.18 19.72 1.41
C PHE A 185 -13.03 18.36 0.70
N HIS A 186 -11.80 17.85 0.50
CA HIS A 186 -11.60 16.51 -0.05
C HIS A 186 -12.20 15.43 0.87
N GLN A 187 -12.15 15.63 2.20
CA GLN A 187 -12.77 14.71 3.16
C GLN A 187 -14.30 14.75 3.08
N VAL A 188 -14.86 15.97 2.91
CA VAL A 188 -16.32 16.14 2.70
C VAL A 188 -16.76 15.44 1.41
N VAL A 189 -16.04 15.66 0.30
CA VAL A 189 -16.32 15.04 -1.01
C VAL A 189 -16.20 13.52 -0.93
N ASP A 190 -15.20 12.98 -0.22
CA ASP A 190 -15.05 11.53 0.00
C ASP A 190 -16.29 10.95 0.72
N GLY A 191 -16.79 11.66 1.74
CA GLY A 191 -18.01 11.29 2.45
C GLY A 191 -19.27 11.35 1.60
N LEU A 192 -19.43 12.38 0.77
CA LEU A 192 -20.55 12.54 -0.14
C LEU A 192 -20.56 11.42 -1.20
N ARG A 193 -19.40 11.11 -1.78
CA ARG A 193 -19.27 10.02 -2.75
C ARG A 193 -19.62 8.66 -2.17
N GLU A 194 -19.20 8.36 -0.95
CA GLU A 194 -19.61 7.12 -0.25
C GLU A 194 -21.13 7.07 -0.02
N ALA A 195 -21.75 8.21 0.26
CA ALA A 195 -23.21 8.30 0.41
C ALA A 195 -23.95 8.10 -0.91
N GLU A 196 -23.44 8.64 -2.03
CA GLU A 196 -24.00 8.45 -3.38
C GLU A 196 -23.96 6.98 -3.83
N LEU A 197 -22.92 6.23 -3.44
CA LEU A 197 -22.76 4.81 -3.76
C LEU A 197 -23.76 3.91 -3.02
N ALA A 198 -24.42 4.42 -1.98
CA ALA A 198 -25.46 3.73 -1.21
C ALA A 198 -25.09 2.27 -0.85
N ASN A 199 -25.76 1.29 -1.49
CA ASN A 199 -25.49 -0.15 -1.23
C ASN A 199 -24.18 -0.67 -1.86
N SER A 200 -23.56 0.11 -2.75
CA SER A 200 -22.30 -0.23 -3.44
C SER A 200 -21.10 0.52 -2.86
N PHE A 201 -21.17 0.92 -1.59
CA PHE A 201 -20.11 1.69 -0.93
C PHE A 201 -18.78 0.92 -0.92
N ILE A 202 -17.69 1.66 -1.10
CA ILE A 202 -16.33 1.10 -1.10
C ILE A 202 -15.85 0.82 0.33
N GLY A 203 -16.33 1.58 1.29
CA GLY A 203 -15.91 1.52 2.68
C GLY A 203 -14.66 2.36 2.94
N THR A 204 -14.54 3.54 2.31
CA THR A 204 -13.41 4.45 2.49
C THR A 204 -13.28 4.91 3.94
N THR A 205 -12.09 5.40 4.29
CA THR A 205 -11.85 6.00 5.61
C THR A 205 -12.40 7.43 5.72
N LYS A 206 -12.98 7.97 4.65
CA LYS A 206 -13.46 9.35 4.53
C LYS A 206 -12.39 10.40 4.86
N ARG A 207 -11.13 10.08 4.56
CA ARG A 207 -9.98 10.95 4.78
C ARG A 207 -9.60 11.80 3.56
N GLY A 208 -10.41 11.77 2.49
CA GLY A 208 -10.21 12.58 1.29
C GLY A 208 -9.07 12.12 0.38
N ILE A 209 -8.56 10.91 0.58
CA ILE A 209 -7.40 10.39 -0.15
C ILE A 209 -7.74 10.25 -1.64
N GLY A 210 -8.84 9.56 -1.96
CA GLY A 210 -9.32 9.37 -3.34
C GLY A 210 -9.55 10.69 -4.08
N PRO A 211 -10.34 11.63 -3.55
CA PRO A 211 -10.54 12.94 -4.17
C PRO A 211 -9.24 13.73 -4.41
N CYS A 212 -8.27 13.68 -3.48
CA CYS A 212 -6.99 14.36 -3.65
C CYS A 212 -6.14 13.72 -4.77
N TYR A 213 -6.05 12.38 -4.84
CA TYR A 213 -5.39 11.69 -5.94
C TYR A 213 -6.12 11.92 -7.27
N SER A 214 -7.45 11.99 -7.29
CA SER A 214 -8.23 12.36 -8.48
C SER A 214 -7.81 13.73 -8.98
N SER A 215 -7.73 14.74 -8.11
CA SER A 215 -7.26 16.08 -8.47
C SER A 215 -5.83 16.07 -9.01
N LYS A 216 -4.93 15.25 -8.43
CA LYS A 216 -3.56 15.05 -8.95
C LYS A 216 -3.58 14.49 -10.37
N VAL A 217 -4.39 13.45 -10.65
CA VAL A 217 -4.42 12.75 -11.94
C VAL A 217 -5.03 13.62 -13.04
N ILE A 218 -6.11 14.36 -12.76
CA ILE A 218 -6.69 15.32 -13.71
C ILE A 218 -5.90 16.63 -13.80
N ARG A 219 -4.82 16.80 -13.04
CA ARG A 219 -3.83 17.88 -13.09
C ARG A 219 -4.37 19.25 -12.65
N ASN A 220 -5.37 19.28 -11.79
CA ASN A 220 -5.83 20.50 -11.12
C ASN A 220 -5.47 20.55 -9.63
N GLY A 221 -4.72 19.56 -9.11
CA GLY A 221 -4.29 19.50 -7.72
C GLY A 221 -3.29 20.62 -7.35
N VAL A 222 -3.22 20.92 -6.06
CA VAL A 222 -2.29 21.90 -5.47
C VAL A 222 -1.13 21.17 -4.83
N ARG A 223 0.11 21.61 -5.11
CA ARG A 223 1.34 21.08 -4.52
C ARG A 223 1.81 21.90 -3.33
N VAL A 224 2.67 21.31 -2.51
CA VAL A 224 3.33 22.00 -1.41
C VAL A 224 4.12 23.22 -1.89
N CYS A 225 4.83 23.13 -3.04
CA CYS A 225 5.55 24.27 -3.61
C CYS A 225 4.66 25.48 -3.96
N ASP A 226 3.37 25.26 -4.24
CA ASP A 226 2.43 26.34 -4.55
C ASP A 226 2.20 27.29 -3.36
N LEU A 227 2.46 26.82 -2.13
CA LEU A 227 2.37 27.66 -0.92
C LEU A 227 3.37 28.83 -0.89
N LYS A 228 4.41 28.79 -1.74
CA LYS A 228 5.34 29.92 -1.91
C LYS A 228 4.74 31.09 -2.71
N HIS A 229 3.61 30.87 -3.39
CA HIS A 229 2.95 31.80 -4.29
C HIS A 229 1.47 31.87 -3.97
N MET A 230 1.11 32.62 -2.92
CA MET A 230 -0.25 32.64 -2.36
C MET A 230 -1.33 33.16 -3.31
N ASP A 231 -0.97 34.01 -4.27
CA ASP A 231 -1.87 34.47 -5.35
C ASP A 231 -2.29 33.31 -6.27
N THR A 232 -1.33 32.57 -6.76
CA THR A 232 -1.55 31.35 -7.59
C THR A 232 -2.20 30.24 -6.77
N PHE A 233 -1.81 30.08 -5.52
CA PHE A 233 -2.44 29.13 -4.60
C PHE A 233 -3.94 29.38 -4.45
N ALA A 234 -4.33 30.64 -4.18
CA ALA A 234 -5.71 31.04 -4.01
C ALA A 234 -6.55 30.73 -5.29
N GLN A 235 -6.01 31.05 -6.48
CA GLN A 235 -6.68 30.73 -7.75
C GLN A 235 -6.90 29.24 -7.96
N LYS A 236 -5.89 28.40 -7.65
CA LYS A 236 -6.00 26.93 -7.74
C LYS A 236 -7.02 26.38 -6.74
N LEU A 237 -7.01 26.88 -5.51
CA LEU A 237 -7.96 26.47 -4.47
C LEU A 237 -9.40 26.84 -4.86
N ASP A 238 -9.65 28.05 -5.35
CA ASP A 238 -10.97 28.49 -5.84
C ASP A 238 -11.49 27.54 -6.95
N THR A 239 -10.60 27.22 -7.90
CA THR A 239 -10.93 26.27 -8.99
C THR A 239 -11.34 24.91 -8.45
N LEU A 240 -10.62 24.35 -7.48
CA LEU A 240 -10.93 23.06 -6.86
C LEU A 240 -12.26 23.09 -6.11
N LEU A 241 -12.52 24.14 -5.35
CA LEU A 241 -13.75 24.29 -4.57
C LEU A 241 -14.97 24.43 -5.47
N ARG A 242 -14.87 25.20 -6.56
CA ARG A 242 -15.94 25.35 -7.57
C ARG A 242 -16.19 24.06 -8.34
N ASP A 243 -15.13 23.33 -8.70
CA ASP A 243 -15.26 22.03 -9.33
C ASP A 243 -15.98 21.03 -8.41
N ALA A 244 -15.63 20.98 -7.13
CA ALA A 244 -16.31 20.17 -6.13
C ALA A 244 -17.80 20.56 -6.00
N ALA A 245 -18.10 21.85 -5.90
CA ALA A 245 -19.47 22.34 -5.79
C ALA A 245 -20.32 22.04 -7.04
N SER A 246 -19.70 22.01 -8.23
CA SER A 246 -20.39 21.68 -9.48
C SER A 246 -20.73 20.19 -9.61
N ARG A 247 -19.97 19.31 -8.97
CA ARG A 247 -20.10 17.84 -9.08
C ARG A 247 -20.91 17.20 -7.96
N PHE A 248 -20.88 17.80 -6.77
CA PHE A 248 -21.48 17.23 -5.55
C PHE A 248 -22.53 18.19 -4.99
N GLU A 249 -23.80 17.86 -5.17
CA GLU A 249 -24.94 18.70 -4.73
C GLU A 249 -24.89 19.01 -3.22
N GLY A 250 -24.37 18.08 -2.42
CA GLY A 250 -24.18 18.25 -0.98
C GLY A 250 -23.01 19.15 -0.56
N PHE A 251 -22.15 19.57 -1.49
CA PHE A 251 -21.03 20.46 -1.21
C PHE A 251 -21.35 21.89 -1.64
N LYS A 252 -21.37 22.82 -0.67
CA LYS A 252 -21.70 24.23 -0.93
C LYS A 252 -20.44 25.09 -0.87
N TYR A 253 -20.10 25.72 -1.98
CA TYR A 253 -19.08 26.76 -2.04
C TYR A 253 -19.62 28.08 -1.49
N SER A 254 -18.80 28.79 -0.69
CA SER A 254 -19.04 30.18 -0.33
C SER A 254 -17.72 30.96 -0.36
N VAL A 255 -17.82 32.28 -0.59
CA VAL A 255 -16.64 33.18 -0.60
C VAL A 255 -16.00 33.24 0.78
N ASP A 256 -16.78 33.19 1.84
CA ASP A 256 -16.28 33.21 3.22
C ASP A 256 -15.44 31.97 3.52
N MET A 257 -15.97 30.77 3.18
CA MET A 257 -15.22 29.50 3.32
C MET A 257 -13.90 29.55 2.54
N PHE A 258 -13.92 30.07 1.31
CA PHE A 258 -12.71 30.23 0.51
C PHE A 258 -11.69 31.16 1.18
N ASN A 259 -12.11 32.34 1.64
CA ASN A 259 -11.23 33.30 2.30
C ASN A 259 -10.64 32.75 3.60
N GLU A 260 -11.46 32.10 4.42
CA GLU A 260 -11.02 31.46 5.65
C GLU A 260 -9.96 30.39 5.36
N GLU A 261 -10.16 29.57 4.33
CA GLU A 261 -9.21 28.52 3.96
C GLU A 261 -7.90 29.10 3.41
N VAL A 262 -7.95 30.15 2.60
CA VAL A 262 -6.74 30.86 2.13
C VAL A 262 -5.95 31.42 3.31
N GLU A 263 -6.59 32.13 4.25
CA GLU A 263 -5.91 32.69 5.43
C GLU A 263 -5.36 31.60 6.35
N ARG A 264 -6.05 30.48 6.47
CA ARG A 264 -5.58 29.32 7.22
C ARG A 264 -4.32 28.72 6.59
N TYR A 265 -4.30 28.58 5.25
CA TYR A 265 -3.15 28.01 4.54
C TYR A 265 -1.96 28.98 4.45
N LYS A 266 -2.15 30.31 4.53
CA LYS A 266 -1.04 31.27 4.75
C LYS A 266 -0.29 30.94 6.04
N ARG A 267 -1.01 30.76 7.15
CA ARG A 267 -0.39 30.40 8.44
C ARG A 267 0.30 29.03 8.39
N PHE A 268 -0.30 28.07 7.69
CA PHE A 268 0.36 26.78 7.48
C PHE A 268 1.59 26.86 6.59
N ALA A 269 1.61 27.72 5.58
CA ALA A 269 2.77 27.92 4.71
C ALA A 269 3.99 28.40 5.51
N GLU A 270 3.81 29.42 6.37
CA GLU A 270 4.87 29.91 7.25
C GLU A 270 5.39 28.82 8.19
N ARG A 271 4.48 28.03 8.77
CA ARG A 271 4.83 26.94 9.68
C ARG A 271 5.51 25.77 8.97
N LEU A 272 5.13 25.48 7.72
CA LEU A 272 5.65 24.38 6.92
C LEU A 272 7.00 24.70 6.28
N GLU A 273 7.31 25.96 6.05
CA GLU A 273 8.50 26.39 5.31
C GLU A 273 9.78 25.67 5.74
N PRO A 274 10.12 25.52 7.05
CA PRO A 274 11.34 24.84 7.48
C PRO A 274 11.36 23.32 7.22
N PHE A 275 10.23 22.75 6.85
CA PHE A 275 10.11 21.32 6.53
C PHE A 275 10.11 21.03 5.01
N ILE A 276 9.93 22.05 4.15
CA ILE A 276 9.82 21.88 2.70
C ILE A 276 11.20 21.63 2.09
N ALA A 277 11.31 20.53 1.30
CA ALA A 277 12.52 20.22 0.58
C ALA A 277 12.24 19.60 -0.80
N ASP A 278 13.22 19.69 -1.71
CA ASP A 278 13.29 18.80 -2.86
C ASP A 278 13.73 17.39 -2.39
N THR A 279 12.76 16.60 -1.95
CA THR A 279 13.03 15.27 -1.40
C THR A 279 13.58 14.30 -2.42
N VAL A 280 13.33 14.51 -3.72
CA VAL A 280 13.92 13.71 -4.80
C VAL A 280 15.43 13.92 -4.83
N HIS A 281 15.88 15.16 -4.77
CA HIS A 281 17.30 15.49 -4.68
C HIS A 281 17.92 14.94 -3.39
N VAL A 282 17.31 15.19 -2.23
CA VAL A 282 17.82 14.73 -0.92
C VAL A 282 18.00 13.21 -0.88
N LEU A 283 17.03 12.44 -1.37
CA LEU A 283 17.10 10.98 -1.34
C LEU A 283 18.18 10.45 -2.32
N ASN A 284 18.28 11.01 -3.53
CA ASN A 284 19.31 10.60 -4.48
C ASN A 284 20.71 10.98 -4.00
N GLU A 285 20.91 12.15 -3.39
CA GLU A 285 22.17 12.51 -2.73
C GLU A 285 22.50 11.56 -1.56
N SER A 286 21.50 11.20 -0.75
CA SER A 286 21.68 10.20 0.32
C SER A 286 22.15 8.85 -0.22
N ILE A 287 21.61 8.41 -1.37
CA ILE A 287 22.06 7.18 -2.05
C ILE A 287 23.52 7.33 -2.51
N LEU A 288 23.90 8.46 -3.12
CA LEU A 288 25.29 8.71 -3.55
C LEU A 288 26.25 8.74 -2.38
N GLN A 289 25.83 9.30 -1.24
CA GLN A 289 26.59 9.35 0.01
C GLN A 289 26.62 8.02 0.78
N LYS A 290 26.04 6.96 0.23
CA LYS A 290 25.97 5.63 0.85
C LYS A 290 25.18 5.58 2.17
N LYS A 291 24.29 6.53 2.39
CA LYS A 291 23.35 6.51 3.52
C LYS A 291 22.34 5.40 3.32
N LYS A 292 21.93 4.76 4.42
CA LYS A 292 20.89 3.74 4.43
C LYS A 292 19.49 4.37 4.46
N ILE A 293 18.62 3.93 3.56
CA ILE A 293 17.25 4.43 3.42
C ILE A 293 16.27 3.29 3.63
N LEU A 294 15.36 3.43 4.58
CA LEU A 294 14.24 2.52 4.81
C LEU A 294 12.96 3.13 4.25
N VAL A 295 12.30 2.43 3.32
CA VAL A 295 11.02 2.88 2.78
C VAL A 295 9.87 2.22 3.54
N GLU A 296 9.01 3.06 4.10
CA GLU A 296 7.82 2.66 4.83
C GLU A 296 6.59 2.69 3.92
N GLY A 297 6.05 1.51 3.57
CA GLY A 297 4.81 1.38 2.81
C GLY A 297 3.58 1.80 3.62
N GLY A 298 2.72 2.63 3.04
CA GLY A 298 1.52 3.13 3.72
C GLY A 298 0.41 2.09 3.85
N GLN A 299 0.14 1.37 2.76
CA GLN A 299 -0.93 0.37 2.66
C GLN A 299 -0.37 -1.00 2.26
N ALA A 300 -1.19 -1.88 1.71
CA ALA A 300 -0.82 -3.23 1.34
C ALA A 300 -1.14 -3.54 -0.12
N THR A 301 -0.47 -4.54 -0.69
CA THR A 301 -0.53 -4.91 -2.11
C THR A 301 -1.94 -5.22 -2.59
N MET A 302 -2.77 -5.92 -1.80
CA MET A 302 -4.15 -6.23 -2.19
C MET A 302 -5.09 -5.01 -2.16
N LEU A 303 -4.60 -3.86 -1.69
CA LEU A 303 -5.26 -2.55 -1.77
C LEU A 303 -4.67 -1.64 -2.86
N ASP A 304 -3.74 -2.14 -3.68
CA ASP A 304 -3.16 -1.38 -4.79
C ASP A 304 -4.24 -1.09 -5.85
N ILE A 305 -4.24 0.15 -6.38
CA ILE A 305 -5.26 0.59 -7.33
C ILE A 305 -5.23 -0.19 -8.64
N ASP A 306 -4.05 -0.68 -9.04
CA ASP A 306 -3.87 -1.44 -10.29
C ASP A 306 -3.94 -2.95 -10.09
N PHE A 307 -3.42 -3.45 -8.96
CA PHE A 307 -3.22 -4.88 -8.72
C PHE A 307 -4.14 -5.47 -7.66
N GLY A 308 -4.79 -4.64 -6.85
CA GLY A 308 -5.65 -5.08 -5.77
C GLY A 308 -7.06 -5.49 -6.20
N THR A 309 -7.91 -5.69 -5.21
CA THR A 309 -9.32 -6.09 -5.41
C THR A 309 -10.21 -4.89 -5.77
N TYR A 310 -9.94 -4.24 -6.90
CA TYR A 310 -10.70 -3.08 -7.38
C TYR A 310 -12.21 -3.38 -7.49
N PRO A 311 -13.14 -2.51 -7.03
CA PRO A 311 -12.91 -1.14 -6.55
C PRO A 311 -12.59 -1.02 -5.04
N PHE A 312 -12.49 -2.12 -4.30
CA PHE A 312 -12.24 -2.13 -2.85
C PHE A 312 -10.75 -2.01 -2.55
N VAL A 313 -10.16 -0.88 -2.93
CA VAL A 313 -8.73 -0.57 -2.89
C VAL A 313 -8.48 0.84 -2.36
N THR A 314 -7.21 1.18 -2.10
CA THR A 314 -6.80 2.59 -1.91
C THR A 314 -6.54 3.27 -3.27
N SER A 315 -6.52 4.59 -3.30
CA SER A 315 -6.29 5.35 -4.55
C SER A 315 -4.80 5.58 -4.85
N SER A 316 -3.93 4.71 -4.37
CA SER A 316 -2.47 4.78 -4.56
C SER A 316 -1.89 3.40 -4.86
N ASN A 317 -0.60 3.35 -5.20
CA ASN A 317 0.14 2.13 -5.50
C ASN A 317 1.05 1.74 -4.31
N PRO A 318 0.59 0.94 -3.34
CA PRO A 318 1.40 0.47 -2.22
C PRO A 318 2.35 -0.69 -2.55
N SER A 319 2.34 -1.22 -3.76
CA SER A 319 3.32 -2.18 -4.25
C SER A 319 4.67 -1.54 -4.57
N ALA A 320 5.69 -2.37 -4.80
CA ALA A 320 7.08 -1.95 -5.00
C ALA A 320 7.27 -0.87 -6.08
N GLY A 321 6.50 -0.95 -7.18
CA GLY A 321 6.51 0.07 -8.24
C GLY A 321 6.16 1.49 -7.75
N GLY A 322 5.27 1.59 -6.76
CA GLY A 322 4.86 2.85 -6.15
C GLY A 322 5.95 3.52 -5.31
N ILE A 323 6.95 2.79 -4.85
CA ILE A 323 8.12 3.35 -4.16
C ILE A 323 8.88 4.29 -5.09
N CYS A 324 9.22 3.80 -6.28
CA CYS A 324 10.03 4.55 -7.23
C CYS A 324 9.35 5.86 -7.67
N THR A 325 8.06 5.78 -7.99
CA THR A 325 7.28 6.97 -8.39
C THR A 325 6.99 7.91 -7.23
N GLY A 326 6.82 7.36 -6.02
CA GLY A 326 6.49 8.12 -4.81
C GLY A 326 7.66 8.83 -4.14
N LEU A 327 8.90 8.42 -4.41
CA LEU A 327 10.12 9.00 -3.85
C LEU A 327 11.05 9.61 -4.90
N GLY A 328 10.85 9.29 -6.19
CA GLY A 328 11.73 9.72 -7.27
C GLY A 328 13.09 9.03 -7.24
N ILE A 329 13.13 7.76 -6.83
CA ILE A 329 14.35 6.92 -6.86
C ILE A 329 14.28 5.90 -7.99
N ALA A 330 15.45 5.52 -8.52
CA ALA A 330 15.52 4.56 -9.63
C ALA A 330 15.17 3.13 -9.14
N PRO A 331 14.42 2.32 -9.94
CA PRO A 331 14.08 0.94 -9.55
C PRO A 331 15.28 0.06 -9.16
N ARG A 332 16.42 0.26 -9.83
CA ARG A 332 17.68 -0.48 -9.54
C ARG A 332 18.28 -0.19 -8.17
N CYS A 333 17.77 0.81 -7.45
CA CYS A 333 18.23 1.14 -6.10
C CYS A 333 17.47 0.36 -5.02
N LEU A 334 16.36 -0.30 -5.38
CA LEU A 334 15.60 -1.15 -4.46
C LEU A 334 16.18 -2.57 -4.50
N ASP A 335 16.70 -3.01 -3.37
CA ASP A 335 17.29 -4.35 -3.24
C ASP A 335 16.48 -5.20 -2.25
N ASP A 336 16.46 -4.85 -0.96
CA ASP A 336 15.69 -5.57 0.02
C ASP A 336 14.26 -5.06 0.09
N ILE A 337 13.32 -5.91 -0.31
CA ILE A 337 11.89 -5.65 -0.18
C ILE A 337 11.31 -6.66 0.79
N ILE A 338 10.95 -6.20 2.00
CA ILE A 338 10.41 -7.05 3.07
C ILE A 338 8.88 -7.00 3.02
N GLY A 339 8.26 -8.16 2.78
CA GLY A 339 6.81 -8.30 2.80
C GLY A 339 6.30 -8.56 4.21
N VAL A 340 5.34 -7.79 4.71
CA VAL A 340 4.70 -8.03 6.01
C VAL A 340 3.38 -8.73 5.81
N VAL A 341 3.24 -9.90 6.42
CA VAL A 341 2.07 -10.78 6.37
C VAL A 341 1.63 -11.15 7.79
N LYS A 342 0.34 -11.16 8.08
CA LYS A 342 -0.17 -11.77 9.32
C LYS A 342 -0.20 -13.29 9.17
N ALA A 343 -0.05 -14.00 10.26
CA ALA A 343 -0.24 -15.44 10.32
C ALA A 343 -1.68 -15.90 9.98
N TYR A 344 -2.59 -14.98 9.80
CA TYR A 344 -3.95 -15.14 9.29
C TYR A 344 -4.29 -13.93 8.41
N THR A 345 -5.48 -13.91 7.80
CA THR A 345 -5.87 -12.79 6.94
C THR A 345 -6.92 -11.91 7.63
N THR A 346 -6.79 -10.59 7.48
CA THR A 346 -7.85 -9.65 7.85
C THR A 346 -8.20 -8.75 6.69
N ARG A 347 -9.47 -8.36 6.59
CA ARG A 347 -9.93 -7.42 5.58
C ARG A 347 -10.77 -6.31 6.18
N VAL A 348 -10.51 -5.09 5.73
CA VAL A 348 -11.30 -3.90 6.01
C VAL A 348 -12.31 -3.69 4.87
N GLY A 349 -13.54 -3.33 5.23
CA GLY A 349 -14.56 -2.95 4.24
C GLY A 349 -15.19 -4.12 3.50
N SER A 350 -15.77 -3.79 2.35
CA SER A 350 -16.52 -4.70 1.51
C SER A 350 -15.62 -5.46 0.52
N GLY A 351 -16.24 -6.28 -0.30
CA GLY A 351 -15.57 -7.10 -1.33
C GLY A 351 -15.31 -8.55 -0.92
N PRO A 352 -14.98 -9.40 -1.89
CA PRO A 352 -14.78 -10.83 -1.68
C PRO A 352 -13.64 -11.13 -0.73
N PHE A 353 -13.82 -12.13 0.11
CA PHE A 353 -12.81 -12.61 1.03
C PHE A 353 -12.84 -14.15 1.06
N PRO A 354 -12.13 -14.82 0.14
CA PRO A 354 -12.25 -16.27 -0.07
C PRO A 354 -12.00 -17.11 1.18
N THR A 355 -11.03 -16.74 1.99
CA THR A 355 -10.66 -17.50 3.20
C THR A 355 -11.34 -16.99 4.49
N GLU A 356 -12.39 -16.15 4.38
CA GLU A 356 -13.11 -15.62 5.53
C GLU A 356 -13.67 -16.72 6.44
N ILE A 357 -13.54 -16.54 7.74
CA ILE A 357 -14.08 -17.45 8.75
C ILE A 357 -15.29 -16.77 9.39
N LEU A 358 -16.45 -17.38 9.19
CA LEU A 358 -17.68 -16.95 9.84
C LEU A 358 -17.89 -17.72 11.15
N GLY A 359 -18.47 -17.04 12.17
CA GLY A 359 -18.79 -17.63 13.46
C GLY A 359 -17.65 -17.62 14.48
N LYS A 360 -17.64 -18.57 15.41
CA LYS A 360 -16.83 -18.53 16.64
C LYS A 360 -15.33 -18.40 16.41
N ASP A 361 -14.76 -19.10 15.45
CA ASP A 361 -13.31 -19.08 15.19
C ASP A 361 -12.88 -17.73 14.62
N GLY A 362 -13.69 -17.14 13.72
CA GLY A 362 -13.44 -15.79 13.23
C GLY A 362 -13.57 -14.72 14.32
N ASP A 363 -14.50 -14.89 15.25
CA ASP A 363 -14.66 -14.02 16.41
C ASP A 363 -13.49 -14.17 17.39
N LEU A 364 -12.99 -15.39 17.60
CA LEU A 364 -11.81 -15.66 18.40
C LEU A 364 -10.60 -14.91 17.84
N LEU A 365 -10.31 -15.06 16.56
CA LEU A 365 -9.20 -14.34 15.91
C LEU A 365 -9.36 -12.82 16.03
N ARG A 366 -10.58 -12.30 15.90
CA ARG A 366 -10.86 -10.87 16.02
C ARG A 366 -10.59 -10.34 17.41
N VAL A 367 -11.00 -11.07 18.44
CA VAL A 367 -10.84 -10.65 19.84
C VAL A 367 -9.40 -10.82 20.27
N THR A 368 -8.82 -12.00 20.10
CA THR A 368 -7.43 -12.30 20.49
C THR A 368 -6.44 -11.42 19.72
N GLY A 369 -6.67 -11.23 18.42
CA GLY A 369 -5.86 -10.38 17.57
C GLY A 369 -6.11 -8.87 17.72
N MET A 370 -7.11 -8.45 18.54
CA MET A 370 -7.51 -7.05 18.66
C MET A 370 -7.81 -6.41 17.28
N GLU A 371 -8.52 -7.15 16.42
CA GLU A 371 -8.76 -6.76 15.03
C GLU A 371 -9.90 -5.75 14.91
N PHE A 372 -9.61 -4.53 15.34
CA PHE A 372 -10.50 -3.38 15.29
C PHE A 372 -9.77 -2.19 14.65
N GLY A 373 -10.54 -1.34 13.95
CA GLY A 373 -9.98 -0.14 13.32
C GLY A 373 -9.42 0.83 14.34
N THR A 374 -8.15 1.21 14.20
CA THR A 374 -7.45 2.13 15.12
C THR A 374 -8.20 3.46 15.29
N THR A 375 -8.79 3.98 14.22
CA THR A 375 -9.49 5.27 14.22
C THR A 375 -10.99 5.13 14.43
N THR A 376 -11.61 4.07 13.89
CA THR A 376 -13.08 3.93 13.85
C THR A 376 -13.61 2.90 14.83
N GLY A 377 -12.77 2.08 15.45
CA GLY A 377 -13.18 0.95 16.29
C GLY A 377 -13.95 -0.15 15.53
N ARG A 378 -14.10 -0.05 14.20
CA ARG A 378 -14.89 -0.98 13.40
C ARG A 378 -14.22 -2.37 13.39
N PRO A 379 -14.98 -3.46 13.67
CA PRO A 379 -14.42 -4.82 13.64
C PRO A 379 -13.93 -5.18 12.24
N ARG A 380 -12.81 -5.92 12.18
CA ARG A 380 -12.26 -6.46 10.97
C ARG A 380 -12.86 -7.82 10.67
N ARG A 381 -13.00 -8.16 9.39
CA ARG A 381 -13.26 -9.52 8.92
C ARG A 381 -11.98 -10.34 9.07
N CYS A 382 -12.07 -11.55 9.59
CA CYS A 382 -10.91 -12.44 9.82
C CYS A 382 -11.08 -13.72 9.01
N GLY A 383 -9.96 -14.28 8.56
CA GLY A 383 -9.93 -15.48 7.74
C GLY A 383 -8.61 -16.23 7.87
N TRP A 384 -8.53 -17.45 7.35
CA TRP A 384 -7.29 -18.21 7.27
C TRP A 384 -6.28 -17.53 6.36
N LEU A 385 -4.99 -17.82 6.55
CA LEU A 385 -3.95 -17.30 5.67
C LEU A 385 -4.17 -17.78 4.23
N ASP A 386 -4.28 -16.80 3.33
CA ASP A 386 -4.52 -17.01 1.92
C ASP A 386 -3.18 -17.08 1.16
N ILE A 387 -2.75 -18.30 0.87
CA ILE A 387 -1.48 -18.56 0.18
C ILE A 387 -1.56 -18.16 -1.30
N VAL A 388 -2.75 -18.21 -1.94
CA VAL A 388 -2.90 -17.80 -3.33
C VAL A 388 -2.70 -16.30 -3.46
N ALA A 389 -3.34 -15.51 -2.58
CA ALA A 389 -3.15 -14.07 -2.53
C ALA A 389 -1.70 -13.69 -2.14
N LEU A 390 -1.09 -14.41 -1.18
CA LEU A 390 0.29 -14.15 -0.76
C LEU A 390 1.30 -14.44 -1.89
N LYS A 391 1.16 -15.55 -2.62
CA LYS A 391 1.97 -15.85 -3.81
C LYS A 391 1.87 -14.75 -4.86
N TYR A 392 0.66 -14.30 -5.15
CA TYR A 392 0.44 -13.19 -6.07
C TYR A 392 1.18 -11.93 -5.62
N CYS A 393 1.10 -11.57 -4.33
CA CYS A 393 1.83 -10.44 -3.78
C CYS A 393 3.35 -10.61 -3.86
N CYS A 394 3.86 -11.82 -3.62
CA CYS A 394 5.29 -12.12 -3.77
C CYS A 394 5.77 -11.94 -5.21
N GLN A 395 4.98 -12.36 -6.19
CA GLN A 395 5.29 -12.19 -7.61
C GLN A 395 5.33 -10.72 -8.03
N LEU A 396 4.38 -9.90 -7.55
CA LEU A 396 4.28 -8.49 -7.89
C LEU A 396 5.43 -7.65 -7.31
N ASN A 397 5.83 -7.96 -6.08
CA ASN A 397 6.77 -7.12 -5.34
C ASN A 397 8.21 -7.64 -5.35
N GLY A 398 8.44 -8.93 -5.66
CA GLY A 398 9.77 -9.53 -5.61
C GLY A 398 10.38 -9.50 -4.20
N PHE A 399 9.62 -9.87 -3.18
CA PHE A 399 10.07 -9.85 -1.79
C PHE A 399 11.34 -10.69 -1.59
N SER A 400 12.36 -10.09 -0.97
CA SER A 400 13.58 -10.78 -0.54
C SER A 400 13.34 -11.63 0.72
N SER A 401 12.41 -11.19 1.58
CA SER A 401 11.99 -11.91 2.78
C SER A 401 10.61 -11.50 3.26
N LEU A 402 10.05 -12.28 4.18
CA LEU A 402 8.78 -11.98 4.84
C LEU A 402 8.97 -11.72 6.34
N ASN A 403 8.09 -10.89 6.88
CA ASN A 403 7.83 -10.74 8.30
C ASN A 403 6.44 -11.31 8.59
N LEU A 404 6.38 -12.45 9.27
CA LEU A 404 5.15 -13.10 9.71
C LEU A 404 4.73 -12.53 11.06
N THR A 405 3.66 -11.75 11.10
CA THR A 405 3.18 -11.08 12.31
C THR A 405 2.04 -11.82 12.98
N LYS A 406 1.86 -11.57 14.29
CA LYS A 406 0.73 -12.08 15.07
C LYS A 406 0.62 -13.61 15.10
N LEU A 407 1.74 -14.31 15.13
CA LEU A 407 1.73 -15.76 15.25
C LEU A 407 1.14 -16.22 16.61
N ASP A 408 1.35 -15.45 17.65
CA ASP A 408 0.79 -15.61 19.00
C ASP A 408 -0.76 -15.68 19.02
N VAL A 409 -1.43 -15.01 18.09
CA VAL A 409 -2.91 -15.00 18.02
C VAL A 409 -3.50 -16.38 17.72
N LEU A 410 -2.73 -17.26 17.08
CA LEU A 410 -3.16 -18.61 16.75
C LEU A 410 -2.92 -19.64 17.87
N SER A 411 -2.38 -19.21 19.02
CA SER A 411 -1.92 -20.09 20.11
C SER A 411 -2.99 -21.01 20.70
N GLU A 412 -4.26 -20.61 20.70
CA GLU A 412 -5.34 -21.41 21.30
C GLU A 412 -5.97 -22.42 20.32
N LEU A 413 -5.65 -22.31 19.03
CA LEU A 413 -6.27 -23.15 18.00
C LEU A 413 -5.69 -24.57 18.03
N SER A 414 -6.56 -25.59 17.94
CA SER A 414 -6.15 -27.00 17.81
C SER A 414 -5.75 -27.35 16.38
N GLU A 415 -6.36 -26.68 15.40
CA GLU A 415 -6.09 -26.81 13.97
C GLU A 415 -5.98 -25.43 13.33
N ILE A 416 -5.07 -25.29 12.37
CA ILE A 416 -4.85 -24.08 11.61
C ILE A 416 -4.90 -24.44 10.13
N LYS A 417 -5.55 -23.60 9.31
CA LYS A 417 -5.73 -23.89 7.88
C LYS A 417 -4.99 -22.86 7.03
N LEU A 418 -4.39 -23.35 5.94
CA LEU A 418 -3.80 -22.53 4.88
C LEU A 418 -4.67 -22.69 3.63
N GLY A 419 -5.15 -21.59 3.05
CA GLY A 419 -5.86 -21.58 1.78
C GLY A 419 -4.85 -21.73 0.64
N VAL A 420 -4.65 -22.96 0.13
CA VAL A 420 -3.53 -23.29 -0.77
C VAL A 420 -3.89 -23.22 -2.25
N SER A 421 -5.18 -23.28 -2.58
CA SER A 421 -5.65 -23.34 -3.97
C SER A 421 -7.07 -22.78 -4.08
N TYR A 422 -7.37 -22.21 -5.23
CA TYR A 422 -8.71 -21.76 -5.60
C TYR A 422 -9.30 -22.68 -6.67
N MET A 423 -10.54 -23.10 -6.46
CA MET A 423 -11.30 -23.97 -7.35
C MET A 423 -12.56 -23.27 -7.82
N GLN A 424 -12.84 -23.31 -9.11
CA GLN A 424 -14.12 -22.87 -9.66
C GLN A 424 -15.22 -23.93 -9.49
N ASN A 425 -16.47 -23.49 -9.61
CA ASN A 425 -17.61 -24.40 -9.72
C ASN A 425 -17.41 -25.30 -10.93
N GLY A 426 -17.24 -26.61 -10.68
CA GLY A 426 -16.90 -27.61 -11.72
C GLY A 426 -15.53 -28.27 -11.50
N GLY A 427 -14.75 -27.84 -10.49
CA GLY A 427 -13.50 -28.47 -10.08
C GLY A 427 -12.27 -28.02 -10.89
N GLU A 428 -12.38 -26.96 -11.68
CA GLU A 428 -11.24 -26.37 -12.37
C GLU A 428 -10.40 -25.48 -11.43
N LYS A 429 -9.09 -25.72 -11.43
CA LYS A 429 -8.16 -24.94 -10.60
C LYS A 429 -7.86 -23.61 -11.23
N VAL A 430 -7.97 -22.54 -10.44
CA VAL A 430 -7.58 -21.19 -10.83
C VAL A 430 -6.07 -21.01 -10.71
N SER A 431 -5.41 -20.62 -11.80
CA SER A 431 -3.94 -20.59 -11.88
C SER A 431 -3.29 -19.41 -11.15
N SER A 432 -4.04 -18.32 -10.90
CA SER A 432 -3.54 -17.09 -10.29
C SER A 432 -4.65 -16.39 -9.51
N PHE A 433 -4.32 -15.34 -8.76
CA PHE A 433 -5.32 -14.49 -8.09
C PHE A 433 -6.17 -13.76 -9.14
N PRO A 434 -7.51 -13.94 -9.19
CA PRO A 434 -8.34 -13.39 -10.25
C PRO A 434 -8.63 -11.90 -10.03
N ALA A 435 -8.60 -11.13 -11.11
CA ALA A 435 -9.05 -9.73 -11.12
C ALA A 435 -10.58 -9.60 -11.10
N ASP A 436 -11.30 -10.61 -11.62
CA ASP A 436 -12.75 -10.65 -11.63
C ASP A 436 -13.29 -10.97 -10.24
N LEU A 437 -13.92 -9.97 -9.59
CA LEU A 437 -14.48 -10.14 -8.26
C LEU A 437 -15.68 -11.08 -8.21
N ARG A 438 -16.46 -11.22 -9.31
CA ARG A 438 -17.57 -12.17 -9.35
C ARG A 438 -17.06 -13.59 -9.35
N LEU A 439 -15.95 -13.85 -10.05
CA LEU A 439 -15.24 -15.12 -9.97
C LEU A 439 -14.72 -15.34 -8.55
N LEU A 440 -14.09 -14.34 -7.95
CA LEU A 440 -13.52 -14.42 -6.61
C LEU A 440 -14.59 -14.70 -5.52
N GLU A 441 -15.82 -14.21 -5.70
CA GLU A 441 -16.97 -14.51 -4.82
C GLU A 441 -17.47 -15.96 -4.90
N GLN A 442 -17.23 -16.62 -6.02
CA GLN A 442 -17.72 -17.98 -6.30
C GLN A 442 -16.66 -19.06 -6.07
N ILE A 443 -15.44 -18.66 -5.75
CA ILE A 443 -14.32 -19.56 -5.55
C ILE A 443 -14.54 -20.43 -4.30
N GLN A 444 -14.22 -21.72 -4.45
CA GLN A 444 -14.03 -22.65 -3.35
C GLN A 444 -12.54 -22.74 -3.03
N VAL A 445 -12.20 -22.59 -1.75
CA VAL A 445 -10.81 -22.66 -1.30
C VAL A 445 -10.46 -24.07 -0.85
N GLU A 446 -9.40 -24.64 -1.41
CA GLU A 446 -8.78 -25.85 -0.86
C GLU A 446 -7.89 -25.46 0.31
N TYR A 447 -8.07 -26.17 1.42
CA TYR A 447 -7.30 -25.93 2.63
C TYR A 447 -6.36 -27.08 2.94
N GLU A 448 -5.12 -26.74 3.28
CA GLU A 448 -4.22 -27.64 3.99
C GLU A 448 -4.43 -27.40 5.50
N VAL A 449 -4.67 -28.47 6.25
CA VAL A 449 -4.89 -28.41 7.69
C VAL A 449 -3.63 -28.82 8.41
N LEU A 450 -3.17 -27.98 9.33
CA LEU A 450 -1.99 -28.19 10.15
C LEU A 450 -2.40 -28.25 11.63
N PRO A 451 -1.72 -29.05 12.46
CA PRO A 451 -1.97 -29.04 13.90
C PRO A 451 -1.55 -27.71 14.52
N GLY A 452 -2.38 -27.17 15.38
CA GLY A 452 -2.04 -26.03 16.21
C GLY A 452 -1.05 -26.40 17.33
N TRP A 453 -0.53 -25.39 18.01
CA TRP A 453 0.46 -25.61 19.08
C TRP A 453 -0.14 -25.51 20.49
N GLN A 454 -1.32 -24.99 20.66
CA GLN A 454 -2.09 -24.93 21.91
C GLN A 454 -1.25 -24.51 23.13
N SER A 455 -0.37 -23.54 22.94
CA SER A 455 0.51 -23.00 23.99
C SER A 455 0.82 -21.53 23.71
N ASP A 456 0.95 -20.73 24.75
CA ASP A 456 1.35 -19.34 24.64
C ASP A 456 2.80 -19.23 24.19
N ILE A 457 3.03 -18.52 23.08
CA ILE A 457 4.34 -18.26 22.49
C ILE A 457 4.77 -16.79 22.62
N SER A 458 4.00 -15.95 23.29
CA SER A 458 4.21 -14.51 23.37
C SER A 458 5.54 -14.10 24.03
N SER A 459 6.05 -14.94 24.92
CA SER A 459 7.34 -14.75 25.61
C SER A 459 8.54 -15.31 24.88
N ILE A 460 8.36 -16.09 23.80
CA ILE A 460 9.45 -16.72 23.06
C ILE A 460 10.20 -15.66 22.23
N ARG A 461 11.55 -15.75 22.20
CA ARG A 461 12.41 -14.82 21.46
C ARG A 461 13.39 -15.52 20.53
N ASN A 462 13.55 -16.85 20.62
CA ASN A 462 14.39 -17.63 19.74
C ASN A 462 13.52 -18.59 18.91
N TYR A 463 13.82 -18.74 17.62
CA TYR A 463 13.07 -19.61 16.71
C TYR A 463 13.06 -21.07 17.14
N ASN A 464 14.20 -21.56 17.67
CA ASN A 464 14.34 -22.94 18.08
C ASN A 464 13.49 -23.32 19.31
N ASP A 465 13.07 -22.30 20.10
CA ASP A 465 12.23 -22.48 21.29
C ASP A 465 10.72 -22.54 20.95
N LEU A 466 10.35 -22.20 19.71
CA LEU A 466 8.97 -22.35 19.26
C LEU A 466 8.53 -23.83 19.29
N PRO A 467 7.26 -24.10 19.61
CA PRO A 467 6.69 -25.45 19.44
C PRO A 467 6.92 -25.97 18.01
N LYS A 468 7.20 -27.27 17.88
CA LYS A 468 7.48 -27.87 16.56
C LYS A 468 6.35 -27.67 15.55
N THR A 469 5.10 -27.65 15.99
CA THR A 469 3.95 -27.36 15.14
C THR A 469 3.95 -25.90 14.66
N ALA A 470 4.38 -24.94 15.50
CA ALA A 470 4.52 -23.54 15.10
C ALA A 470 5.70 -23.36 14.11
N GLN A 471 6.84 -24.02 14.35
CA GLN A 471 7.95 -24.05 13.38
C GLN A 471 7.48 -24.63 12.04
N ARG A 472 6.76 -25.75 12.05
CA ARG A 472 6.23 -26.38 10.83
C ARG A 472 5.25 -25.48 10.08
N TYR A 473 4.43 -24.69 10.79
CA TYR A 473 3.55 -23.71 10.16
C TYR A 473 4.35 -22.64 9.41
N VAL A 474 5.40 -22.09 10.03
CA VAL A 474 6.29 -21.09 9.41
C VAL A 474 7.00 -21.69 8.19
N GLU A 475 7.62 -22.86 8.32
CA GLU A 475 8.31 -23.56 7.25
C GLU A 475 7.37 -23.89 6.08
N ARG A 476 6.13 -24.29 6.40
CA ARG A 476 5.15 -24.61 5.36
C ARG A 476 4.74 -23.41 4.52
N ILE A 477 4.63 -22.22 5.13
CA ILE A 477 4.41 -20.97 4.40
C ILE A 477 5.58 -20.69 3.46
N GLU A 478 6.83 -20.81 3.94
CA GLU A 478 8.03 -20.62 3.11
C GLU A 478 8.06 -21.59 1.92
N GLU A 479 7.81 -22.88 2.15
CA GLU A 479 7.73 -23.89 1.09
C GLU A 479 6.68 -23.53 0.04
N LEU A 480 5.51 -23.07 0.47
CA LEU A 480 4.40 -22.76 -0.42
C LEU A 480 4.65 -21.49 -1.23
N VAL A 481 5.22 -20.43 -0.64
CA VAL A 481 5.38 -19.14 -1.32
C VAL A 481 6.75 -18.96 -1.98
N GLY A 482 7.75 -19.75 -1.59
CA GLY A 482 9.11 -19.68 -2.13
C GLY A 482 9.91 -18.46 -1.67
N VAL A 483 9.50 -17.81 -0.56
CA VAL A 483 10.17 -16.63 0.02
C VAL A 483 10.45 -16.91 1.49
N PRO A 484 11.69 -16.67 1.99
CA PRO A 484 12.03 -16.95 3.39
C PRO A 484 11.34 -15.99 4.36
N ILE A 485 11.01 -16.49 5.55
CA ILE A 485 10.50 -15.68 6.67
C ILE A 485 11.66 -15.39 7.60
N HIS A 486 12.08 -14.13 7.66
CA HIS A 486 13.21 -13.70 8.48
C HIS A 486 12.79 -13.12 9.83
N TYR A 487 11.55 -12.67 9.95
CA TYR A 487 11.03 -12.01 11.14
C TYR A 487 9.69 -12.63 11.52
N ILE A 488 9.50 -12.93 12.81
CA ILE A 488 8.25 -13.50 13.31
C ILE A 488 7.77 -12.69 14.52
N GLY A 489 6.59 -12.06 14.39
CA GLY A 489 5.98 -11.30 15.47
C GLY A 489 5.13 -12.21 16.38
N VAL A 490 5.45 -12.20 17.67
CA VAL A 490 4.78 -13.01 18.70
C VAL A 490 4.13 -12.16 19.80
N GLY A 491 3.82 -10.91 19.51
CA GLY A 491 3.16 -9.99 20.45
C GLY A 491 3.24 -8.54 19.99
N PRO A 492 2.60 -7.59 20.70
CA PRO A 492 2.55 -6.17 20.30
C PRO A 492 3.84 -5.40 20.63
N GLY A 493 4.63 -5.82 21.61
CA GLY A 493 5.84 -5.14 22.06
C GLY A 493 6.93 -5.09 20.99
N ARG A 494 7.82 -4.08 21.10
CA ARG A 494 8.98 -3.92 20.21
C ARG A 494 9.90 -5.15 20.26
N ASP A 495 10.09 -5.71 21.43
CA ASP A 495 10.89 -6.89 21.74
C ASP A 495 10.24 -8.23 21.35
N ALA A 496 8.90 -8.23 21.10
CA ALA A 496 8.15 -9.43 20.76
C ALA A 496 8.30 -9.78 19.27
N ILE A 497 9.55 -9.96 18.83
CA ILE A 497 9.93 -10.35 17.47
C ILE A 497 11.05 -11.41 17.57
N ILE A 498 10.90 -12.46 16.78
CA ILE A 498 11.90 -13.52 16.63
C ILE A 498 12.60 -13.31 15.30
N PHE A 499 13.91 -13.43 15.28
CA PHE A 499 14.75 -13.45 14.08
C PHE A 499 15.04 -14.90 13.71
N LYS A 500 14.78 -15.25 12.43
CA LYS A 500 14.98 -16.63 11.92
C LYS A 500 16.09 -16.66 10.89
#